data_60c608f48c9539c622ddf21bd300a222
#
_entry.id   60c608f48c9539c622ddf21bd300a222
#
_cell.length_a   1.000
_cell.length_b   1.000
_cell.length_c   1.000
_cell.angle_alpha   90.00
_cell.angle_beta   90.00
_cell.angle_gamma   90.00
#
_symmetry.space_group_name_H-M   'P 1'
#
loop_
_entity.id
_entity.type
_entity.pdbx_description
1 polymer ?
#
loop_
_entity_poly.entity_id
_entity_poly.type
_entity_poly.pdbx_seq_one_letter_code
_entity_poly.pdbx_strand_id
1 'polypeptide(L)'
;MKKFAKKFLVLSVVSGLAASTLVGCSQDKPQTDNGTSQAAGEKESSGDTQKESKYKTVVVASLEMNGVFSPFFATTGYDMNIVDMIHAPLIKADRNAQPESALAEYAIEEVKGEDGTVSETIYTFTLKDGVTFSDGTPVTADDVIFSYKVLADPAYDGPSTLTTLPIAGMEEYNKGDATEISGIEKVDEKTVKVTLKGIDPAAIWKLGGIAVAPKAYYGVDDAGKEYAKGDMSVPKSRNAAPMGAGAYKFESFDNNVVTLKANENYYKGAPATPTIKFQVTAEANKLEGLKLNEFDISDPSASTEMVADVEATGLEYELIENLGYGYIGMNAELIPDKNVRKGLMHLMNRRPAVETYYGELATVIERPMSTVSWAYPQDATEYYGFDPAKALEYFKAAGYEQVDKNGKVSLEKDGVQLRIEVGIPGGGTMDHPTAPVLTQMKTEMEKMGAVLEIADTDSTVFMDRLDAADWPMWVAAWGATVDPDMYQVYHSAGPSNHYKIKNDELDKLIVDARQTNDIEVRKDYYSKALDIIMDEAVEMPVYQRKNMYVFNQEIVDMESLPENMTPYYTYFAEVETFRLK
;
A
#
# COMPACT_ATOMS: atom_id res chain seq x y z
N MET A 1 -27.05 36.76 20.96
CA MET A 1 -28.28 36.50 21.76
C MET A 1 -29.15 35.55 20.97
N LYS A 2 -29.22 34.33 21.38
CA LYS A 2 -30.34 33.40 21.50
C LYS A 2 -29.77 31.99 21.68
N LYS A 3 -29.90 31.47 22.89
CA LYS A 3 -29.63 30.09 23.31
C LYS A 3 -30.66 29.15 22.68
N PHE A 4 -30.23 27.99 22.20
CA PHE A 4 -31.12 26.85 22.13
C PHE A 4 -30.40 25.64 22.76
N ALA A 5 -30.94 25.23 23.89
CA ALA A 5 -30.61 23.96 24.55
C ALA A 5 -31.46 22.87 23.89
N LYS A 6 -30.89 21.73 23.57
CA LYS A 6 -31.63 20.50 23.25
C LYS A 6 -31.34 19.43 24.30
N LYS A 7 -32.46 18.94 24.80
CA LYS A 7 -32.62 17.94 25.87
C LYS A 7 -32.35 16.56 25.33
N PHE A 8 -31.56 15.79 26.07
CA PHE A 8 -31.57 14.34 26.00
C PHE A 8 -32.90 13.76 26.45
N LEU A 9 -33.42 12.79 25.71
CA LEU A 9 -34.50 11.90 26.16
C LEU A 9 -34.06 10.46 26.00
N VAL A 10 -33.76 9.85 27.14
CA VAL A 10 -33.59 8.40 27.29
C VAL A 10 -34.97 7.79 27.43
N LEU A 11 -35.28 6.77 26.62
CA LEU A 11 -36.45 5.93 26.84
C LEU A 11 -36.05 4.46 26.80
N SER A 12 -35.98 3.88 27.97
CA SER A 12 -35.97 2.43 28.21
C SER A 12 -37.40 1.91 28.19
N VAL A 13 -37.68 0.81 27.50
CA VAL A 13 -38.89 0.03 27.69
C VAL A 13 -38.57 -1.47 27.75
N VAL A 14 -39.12 -2.04 28.77
CA VAL A 14 -39.01 -3.40 29.27
C VAL A 14 -40.05 -4.31 28.61
N SER A 15 -39.63 -5.54 28.38
CA SER A 15 -40.34 -6.84 28.33
C SER A 15 -41.87 -6.92 28.35
N GLY A 16 -42.39 -7.81 27.50
CA GLY A 16 -43.73 -8.39 27.68
C GLY A 16 -43.96 -9.63 26.81
N LEU A 17 -43.81 -10.81 27.40
CA LEU A 17 -44.33 -12.09 26.88
C LEU A 17 -45.87 -12.08 26.85
N ALA A 18 -46.46 -12.68 25.84
CA ALA A 18 -47.72 -13.45 26.00
C ALA A 18 -47.94 -14.43 24.83
N ALA A 19 -48.16 -15.66 25.18
CA ALA A 19 -48.55 -16.80 24.35
C ALA A 19 -50.06 -16.92 24.21
N SER A 20 -50.53 -17.52 23.13
CA SER A 20 -51.75 -18.33 23.01
C SER A 20 -51.88 -18.83 21.56
N THR A 21 -51.72 -20.07 21.27
CA THR A 21 -52.52 -21.31 21.38
C THR A 21 -53.68 -21.43 20.40
N LEU A 22 -53.66 -22.56 19.69
CA LEU A 22 -54.69 -23.51 19.24
C LEU A 22 -55.37 -23.21 17.89
N VAL A 23 -55.74 -24.09 17.00
CA VAL A 23 -56.04 -25.57 16.90
C VAL A 23 -56.39 -25.74 15.41
N GLY A 24 -56.28 -26.78 14.70
CA GLY A 24 -56.26 -28.21 14.80
C GLY A 24 -56.49 -28.90 13.48
N CYS A 25 -56.13 -30.16 13.46
CA CYS A 25 -56.74 -31.37 12.86
C CYS A 25 -57.02 -31.40 11.35
N SER A 26 -56.76 -32.51 10.64
CA SER A 26 -56.78 -33.97 10.95
C SER A 26 -56.18 -34.75 9.77
N GLN A 27 -55.48 -35.84 10.08
CA GLN A 27 -55.67 -37.22 9.70
C GLN A 27 -55.71 -37.58 8.19
N ASP A 28 -54.84 -38.47 7.71
CA ASP A 28 -54.92 -39.96 7.90
C ASP A 28 -53.60 -40.63 7.46
N LYS A 29 -53.23 -41.70 8.22
CA LYS A 29 -52.30 -42.80 7.83
C LYS A 29 -53.08 -43.99 7.34
N PRO A 30 -52.50 -44.98 6.64
CA PRO A 30 -51.81 -46.11 7.30
C PRO A 30 -50.56 -46.65 6.56
N GLN A 31 -49.57 -47.08 7.31
CA GLN A 31 -48.97 -48.37 7.68
C GLN A 31 -48.83 -49.40 6.54
N THR A 32 -47.69 -49.97 6.31
CA THR A 32 -46.76 -51.02 6.78
C THR A 32 -45.90 -51.43 5.57
N ASP A 33 -44.70 -51.89 5.60
CA ASP A 33 -44.03 -52.94 6.35
C ASP A 33 -42.52 -53.00 6.11
N ASN A 34 -41.82 -53.68 6.98
CA ASN A 34 -40.42 -53.99 7.15
C ASN A 34 -39.55 -54.40 5.95
N GLY A 35 -38.27 -54.08 6.02
CA GLY A 35 -37.20 -54.73 5.28
C GLY A 35 -35.80 -54.19 5.64
N THR A 36 -35.14 -54.87 6.57
CA THR A 36 -33.74 -54.65 7.04
C THR A 36 -32.73 -54.93 5.94
N SER A 37 -31.72 -54.02 5.73
CA SER A 37 -30.29 -54.41 5.57
C SER A 37 -29.33 -53.21 5.53
N GLN A 38 -28.33 -53.31 6.35
CA GLN A 38 -26.95 -52.75 6.51
C GLN A 38 -26.44 -51.66 5.58
N ALA A 39 -26.00 -50.62 6.25
CA ALA A 39 -24.86 -49.75 6.17
C ALA A 39 -23.93 -49.76 4.93
N ALA A 40 -23.83 -48.61 4.29
CA ALA A 40 -22.59 -48.04 3.78
C ALA A 40 -22.70 -46.52 3.92
N GLY A 41 -21.75 -45.88 4.64
CA GLY A 41 -21.74 -44.45 4.89
C GLY A 41 -21.42 -43.68 3.61
N GLU A 42 -22.37 -42.95 3.11
CA GLU A 42 -22.14 -41.84 2.18
C GLU A 42 -22.01 -40.56 2.99
N LYS A 43 -20.86 -39.91 2.83
CA LYS A 43 -20.69 -38.52 3.24
C LYS A 43 -21.64 -37.68 2.40
N GLU A 44 -22.65 -37.12 3.04
CA GLU A 44 -23.41 -36.02 2.45
C GLU A 44 -22.44 -34.85 2.20
N SER A 45 -22.12 -34.63 0.93
CA SER A 45 -21.65 -33.37 0.41
C SER A 45 -22.82 -32.39 0.54
N SER A 46 -22.72 -31.44 1.43
CA SER A 46 -23.59 -30.29 1.48
C SER A 46 -23.38 -29.49 0.17
N GLY A 47 -24.18 -29.79 -0.82
CA GLY A 47 -24.31 -28.99 -2.01
C GLY A 47 -24.96 -27.67 -1.63
N ASP A 48 -24.17 -26.67 -1.44
CA ASP A 48 -24.61 -25.29 -1.39
C ASP A 48 -25.14 -24.96 -2.79
N THR A 49 -26.45 -24.94 -2.96
CA THR A 49 -27.09 -24.43 -4.17
C THR A 49 -26.91 -22.91 -4.19
N GLN A 50 -25.78 -22.46 -4.73
CA GLN A 50 -25.57 -21.04 -5.02
C GLN A 50 -26.77 -20.55 -5.84
N LYS A 51 -27.53 -19.61 -5.28
CA LYS A 51 -28.54 -18.86 -6.03
C LYS A 51 -27.86 -18.21 -7.22
N GLU A 52 -28.34 -18.46 -8.43
CA GLU A 52 -27.79 -17.79 -9.61
C GLU A 52 -27.98 -16.28 -9.48
N SER A 53 -26.88 -15.52 -9.58
CA SER A 53 -26.90 -14.07 -9.48
C SER A 53 -27.76 -13.44 -10.58
N LYS A 54 -28.58 -12.45 -10.20
CA LYS A 54 -29.35 -11.64 -11.14
C LYS A 54 -28.44 -10.79 -12.04
N TYR A 55 -27.32 -10.31 -11.51
CA TYR A 55 -26.37 -9.47 -12.22
C TYR A 55 -25.19 -10.32 -12.72
N LYS A 56 -24.64 -9.96 -13.87
CA LYS A 56 -23.53 -10.66 -14.52
C LYS A 56 -22.31 -9.76 -14.73
N THR A 57 -22.44 -8.47 -14.45
CA THR A 57 -21.41 -7.48 -14.64
C THR A 57 -21.39 -6.54 -13.45
N VAL A 58 -20.18 -6.25 -12.96
CA VAL A 58 -19.89 -5.15 -12.03
C VAL A 58 -19.10 -4.07 -12.76
N VAL A 59 -19.43 -2.82 -12.50
CA VAL A 59 -18.72 -1.65 -13.05
C VAL A 59 -17.98 -0.93 -11.92
N VAL A 60 -16.67 -0.82 -12.05
CA VAL A 60 -15.79 -0.16 -11.11
C VAL A 60 -15.35 1.18 -11.69
N ALA A 61 -15.51 2.26 -10.95
CA ALA A 61 -14.97 3.56 -11.33
C ALA A 61 -13.44 3.54 -11.24
N SER A 62 -12.76 4.17 -12.20
CA SER A 62 -11.30 4.31 -12.21
C SER A 62 -10.92 5.70 -12.71
N LEU A 63 -9.77 6.20 -12.31
CA LEU A 63 -9.18 7.36 -12.95
C LEU A 63 -8.51 6.98 -14.28
N GLU A 64 -7.91 7.97 -14.93
CA GLU A 64 -7.31 7.80 -16.26
C GLU A 64 -6.24 6.70 -16.28
N MET A 65 -6.32 5.84 -17.28
CA MET A 65 -5.39 4.73 -17.54
C MET A 65 -4.54 5.04 -18.76
N ASN A 66 -3.28 4.64 -18.74
CA ASN A 66 -2.39 4.75 -19.90
C ASN A 66 -2.65 3.67 -20.95
N GLY A 67 -3.38 2.60 -20.60
CA GLY A 67 -3.64 1.46 -21.48
C GLY A 67 -2.44 0.53 -21.65
N VAL A 68 -1.50 0.58 -20.68
CA VAL A 68 -0.33 -0.30 -20.62
C VAL A 68 -0.61 -1.39 -19.58
N PHE A 69 -1.28 -2.46 -19.99
CA PHE A 69 -1.68 -3.56 -19.10
C PHE A 69 -0.66 -4.70 -19.07
N SER A 70 0.61 -4.33 -19.26
CA SER A 70 1.72 -5.28 -19.33
C SER A 70 2.22 -5.64 -17.93
N PRO A 71 2.55 -6.91 -17.67
CA PRO A 71 3.19 -7.33 -16.41
C PRO A 71 4.61 -6.76 -16.25
N PHE A 72 5.16 -6.18 -17.33
CA PHE A 72 6.52 -5.63 -17.36
C PHE A 72 6.57 -4.10 -17.36
N PHE A 73 5.58 -3.42 -17.97
CA PHE A 73 5.70 -2.00 -18.30
C PHE A 73 4.59 -1.10 -17.73
N ALA A 74 3.62 -1.64 -16.99
CA ALA A 74 2.63 -0.82 -16.31
C ALA A 74 3.30 0.04 -15.23
N THR A 75 2.97 1.33 -15.19
CA THR A 75 3.59 2.31 -14.28
C THR A 75 2.59 3.07 -13.41
N THR A 76 1.30 3.08 -13.79
CA THR A 76 0.27 3.73 -12.98
C THR A 76 -0.48 2.71 -12.12
N GLY A 77 -0.96 3.14 -10.95
CA GLY A 77 -1.78 2.28 -10.08
C GLY A 77 -3.05 1.79 -10.78
N TYR A 78 -3.63 2.61 -11.68
CA TYR A 78 -4.86 2.27 -12.39
C TYR A 78 -4.62 1.20 -13.47
N ASP A 79 -3.49 1.26 -14.19
CA ASP A 79 -3.09 0.17 -15.09
C ASP A 79 -2.75 -1.11 -14.30
N MET A 80 -2.10 -0.98 -13.13
CA MET A 80 -1.78 -2.11 -12.26
C MET A 80 -3.01 -2.83 -11.74
N ASN A 81 -4.11 -2.14 -11.44
CA ASN A 81 -5.38 -2.79 -11.07
C ASN A 81 -5.87 -3.76 -12.15
N ILE A 82 -5.63 -3.44 -13.41
CA ILE A 82 -5.97 -4.34 -14.54
C ILE A 82 -4.96 -5.48 -14.65
N VAL A 83 -3.66 -5.18 -14.48
CA VAL A 83 -2.59 -6.19 -14.47
C VAL A 83 -2.85 -7.25 -13.40
N ASP A 84 -3.23 -6.84 -12.19
CA ASP A 84 -3.49 -7.74 -11.04
C ASP A 84 -4.70 -8.66 -11.27
N MET A 85 -5.68 -8.24 -12.09
CA MET A 85 -6.79 -9.11 -12.47
C MET A 85 -6.40 -10.18 -13.50
N ILE A 86 -5.47 -9.84 -14.41
CA ILE A 86 -5.13 -10.68 -15.57
C ILE A 86 -3.94 -11.59 -15.28
N HIS A 87 -3.02 -11.14 -14.46
CA HIS A 87 -1.80 -11.86 -14.13
C HIS A 87 -1.84 -12.38 -12.69
N ALA A 88 -1.00 -13.35 -12.41
CA ALA A 88 -0.79 -13.83 -11.05
C ALA A 88 0.72 -13.93 -10.76
N PRO A 89 1.16 -13.53 -9.56
CA PRO A 89 2.55 -13.66 -9.11
C PRO A 89 2.80 -15.07 -8.55
N LEU A 90 4.07 -15.39 -8.29
CA LEU A 90 4.43 -16.61 -7.56
C LEU A 90 3.95 -16.56 -6.11
N ILE A 91 4.10 -15.40 -5.46
CA ILE A 91 3.59 -15.09 -4.12
C ILE A 91 2.84 -13.78 -4.13
N LYS A 92 1.95 -13.57 -3.17
CA LYS A 92 1.26 -12.29 -2.92
C LYS A 92 1.38 -11.89 -1.45
N ALA A 93 0.98 -10.68 -1.11
CA ALA A 93 0.83 -10.27 0.28
C ALA A 93 -0.47 -10.82 0.88
N ASP A 94 -0.40 -11.28 2.12
CA ASP A 94 -1.57 -11.52 2.95
C ASP A 94 -2.08 -10.20 3.58
N ARG A 95 -3.09 -10.28 4.45
CA ARG A 95 -3.67 -9.13 5.17
C ARG A 95 -2.67 -8.37 6.03
N ASN A 96 -1.62 -9.06 6.48
CA ASN A 96 -0.58 -8.53 7.37
C ASN A 96 0.70 -8.15 6.60
N ALA A 97 0.61 -8.03 5.27
CA ALA A 97 1.76 -7.79 4.41
C ALA A 97 2.84 -8.88 4.51
N GLN A 98 2.45 -10.13 4.84
CA GLN A 98 3.37 -11.26 4.84
C GLN A 98 3.28 -12.03 3.51
N PRO A 99 4.39 -12.66 3.05
CA PRO A 99 4.37 -13.43 1.81
C PRO A 99 3.48 -14.67 1.94
N GLU A 100 2.52 -14.79 1.04
CA GLU A 100 1.61 -15.93 0.90
C GLU A 100 1.77 -16.58 -0.48
N SER A 101 1.75 -17.92 -0.53
CA SER A 101 1.83 -18.70 -1.77
C SER A 101 0.66 -18.41 -2.72
N ALA A 102 0.95 -17.88 -3.92
CA ALA A 102 -0.03 -17.71 -5.00
C ALA A 102 0.12 -18.82 -6.06
N LEU A 103 0.87 -18.61 -7.15
CA LEU A 103 1.13 -19.66 -8.15
C LEU A 103 2.13 -20.71 -7.68
N ALA A 104 2.98 -20.40 -6.70
CA ALA A 104 4.03 -21.30 -6.22
C ALA A 104 4.07 -21.39 -4.69
N GLU A 105 4.49 -22.55 -4.21
CA GLU A 105 5.04 -22.69 -2.87
C GLU A 105 6.48 -22.17 -2.89
N TYR A 106 6.97 -21.65 -1.77
CA TYR A 106 8.32 -21.12 -1.69
C TYR A 106 9.09 -21.62 -0.46
N ALA A 107 10.40 -21.67 -0.58
CA ALA A 107 11.32 -21.93 0.52
C ALA A 107 12.52 -20.99 0.42
N ILE A 108 13.05 -20.59 1.58
CA ILE A 108 14.24 -19.74 1.70
C ILE A 108 15.26 -20.51 2.51
N GLU A 109 16.47 -20.68 1.96
CA GLU A 109 17.59 -21.35 2.60
C GLU A 109 18.77 -20.37 2.71
N GLU A 110 19.29 -20.19 3.92
CA GLU A 110 20.49 -19.38 4.18
C GLU A 110 21.72 -20.30 4.26
N VAL A 111 22.68 -20.08 3.38
CA VAL A 111 23.99 -20.74 3.42
C VAL A 111 24.92 -19.86 4.25
N LYS A 112 25.44 -20.40 5.36
CA LYS A 112 26.33 -19.67 6.28
C LYS A 112 27.79 -20.05 6.07
N GLY A 113 28.65 -19.05 6.07
CA GLY A 113 30.08 -19.21 6.11
C GLY A 113 30.59 -19.75 7.47
N GLU A 114 31.87 -20.05 7.55
CA GLU A 114 32.51 -20.53 8.80
C GLU A 114 32.43 -19.50 9.95
N ASP A 115 32.31 -18.22 9.62
CA ASP A 115 32.16 -17.11 10.57
C ASP A 115 30.69 -16.87 11.00
N GLY A 116 29.75 -17.69 10.49
CA GLY A 116 28.32 -17.58 10.77
C GLY A 116 27.59 -16.52 9.93
N THR A 117 28.28 -15.76 9.07
CA THR A 117 27.64 -14.82 8.14
C THR A 117 26.92 -15.57 7.02
N VAL A 118 25.81 -15.02 6.54
CA VAL A 118 25.11 -15.56 5.37
C VAL A 118 25.89 -15.22 4.11
N SER A 119 26.48 -16.23 3.49
CA SER A 119 27.23 -16.09 2.23
C SER A 119 26.33 -16.10 1.01
N GLU A 120 25.24 -16.86 1.06
CA GLU A 120 24.23 -16.96 0.00
C GLU A 120 22.85 -17.17 0.60
N THR A 121 21.82 -16.68 -0.10
CA THR A 121 20.41 -17.00 0.17
C THR A 121 19.80 -17.63 -1.07
N ILE A 122 19.21 -18.81 -0.91
CA ILE A 122 18.59 -19.56 -2.00
C ILE A 122 17.06 -19.51 -1.85
N TYR A 123 16.41 -18.95 -2.85
CA TYR A 123 14.95 -18.93 -2.97
C TYR A 123 14.53 -20.06 -3.92
N THR A 124 13.69 -20.96 -3.44
CA THR A 124 13.10 -22.02 -4.27
C THR A 124 11.62 -21.76 -4.43
N PHE A 125 11.16 -21.66 -5.68
CA PHE A 125 9.74 -21.54 -6.03
C PHE A 125 9.30 -22.81 -6.76
N THR A 126 8.26 -23.50 -6.24
CA THR A 126 7.70 -24.69 -6.83
C THR A 126 6.26 -24.42 -7.24
N LEU A 127 5.98 -24.35 -8.56
CA LEU A 127 4.65 -24.11 -9.11
C LEU A 127 3.65 -25.17 -8.64
N LYS A 128 2.47 -24.73 -8.23
CA LYS A 128 1.37 -25.61 -7.81
C LYS A 128 0.89 -26.49 -8.96
N ASP A 129 0.30 -27.62 -8.64
CA ASP A 129 -0.29 -28.53 -9.63
C ASP A 129 -1.51 -27.89 -10.32
N GLY A 130 -1.62 -28.09 -11.62
CA GLY A 130 -2.78 -27.64 -12.40
C GLY A 130 -2.85 -26.15 -12.69
N VAL A 131 -1.80 -25.37 -12.39
CA VAL A 131 -1.75 -23.93 -12.75
C VAL A 131 -1.63 -23.77 -14.25
N THR A 132 -2.53 -22.97 -14.82
CA THR A 132 -2.54 -22.68 -16.26
C THR A 132 -2.71 -21.19 -16.52
N PHE A 133 -2.27 -20.75 -17.68
CA PHE A 133 -2.67 -19.45 -18.22
C PHE A 133 -4.13 -19.48 -18.69
N SER A 134 -4.67 -18.30 -18.99
CA SER A 134 -6.08 -18.15 -19.37
C SER A 134 -6.45 -18.83 -20.70
N ASP A 135 -5.48 -19.18 -21.53
CA ASP A 135 -5.66 -19.99 -22.75
C ASP A 135 -5.64 -21.51 -22.48
N GLY A 136 -5.41 -21.93 -21.23
CA GLY A 136 -5.33 -23.33 -20.81
C GLY A 136 -3.94 -23.94 -20.91
N THR A 137 -2.94 -23.22 -21.39
CA THR A 137 -1.55 -23.73 -21.42
C THR A 137 -0.96 -23.77 -20.01
N PRO A 138 -0.15 -24.78 -19.65
CA PRO A 138 0.45 -24.89 -18.33
C PRO A 138 1.43 -23.73 -18.06
N VAL A 139 1.44 -23.22 -16.82
CA VAL A 139 2.52 -22.37 -16.33
C VAL A 139 3.72 -23.25 -15.99
N THR A 140 4.89 -22.88 -16.46
CA THR A 140 6.13 -23.66 -16.31
C THR A 140 7.28 -22.83 -15.75
N ALA A 141 8.34 -23.51 -15.29
CA ALA A 141 9.59 -22.87 -14.87
C ALA A 141 10.22 -22.01 -15.97
N ASP A 142 10.01 -22.37 -17.24
CA ASP A 142 10.50 -21.57 -18.40
C ASP A 142 9.80 -20.21 -18.51
N ASP A 143 8.52 -20.11 -18.12
CA ASP A 143 7.78 -18.85 -18.09
C ASP A 143 8.26 -17.93 -16.96
N VAL A 144 8.55 -18.51 -15.79
CA VAL A 144 9.15 -17.78 -14.66
C VAL A 144 10.52 -17.23 -15.05
N ILE A 145 11.41 -18.07 -15.61
CA ILE A 145 12.74 -17.67 -16.03
C ILE A 145 12.68 -16.64 -17.16
N PHE A 146 11.74 -16.80 -18.11
CA PHE A 146 11.51 -15.81 -19.15
C PHE A 146 11.13 -14.44 -18.55
N SER A 147 10.23 -14.43 -17.57
CA SER A 147 9.82 -13.19 -16.90
C SER A 147 11.01 -12.50 -16.23
N TYR A 148 11.86 -13.24 -15.51
CA TYR A 148 13.09 -12.68 -14.93
C TYR A 148 14.05 -12.14 -16.00
N LYS A 149 14.22 -12.85 -17.12
CA LYS A 149 15.11 -12.43 -18.21
C LYS A 149 14.63 -11.13 -18.87
N VAL A 150 13.33 -10.95 -19.08
CA VAL A 150 12.77 -9.69 -19.61
C VAL A 150 13.05 -8.54 -18.64
N LEU A 151 12.79 -8.73 -17.34
CA LEU A 151 13.02 -7.71 -16.31
C LEU A 151 14.51 -7.38 -16.09
N ALA A 152 15.41 -8.31 -16.40
CA ALA A 152 16.85 -8.14 -16.29
C ALA A 152 17.54 -7.71 -17.58
N ASP A 153 16.80 -7.57 -18.68
CA ASP A 153 17.35 -7.23 -20.00
C ASP A 153 18.02 -5.84 -19.99
N PRO A 154 19.19 -5.67 -20.66
CA PRO A 154 19.85 -4.36 -20.74
C PRO A 154 19.02 -3.26 -21.41
N ALA A 155 18.03 -3.61 -22.24
CA ALA A 155 17.11 -2.66 -22.88
C ALA A 155 15.79 -2.48 -22.11
N TYR A 156 15.64 -3.11 -20.93
CA TYR A 156 14.44 -2.95 -20.11
C TYR A 156 14.37 -1.54 -19.52
N ASP A 157 13.26 -0.86 -19.77
CA ASP A 157 12.98 0.53 -19.35
C ASP A 157 11.70 0.66 -18.50
N GLY A 158 11.23 -0.46 -17.93
CA GLY A 158 10.06 -0.49 -17.05
C GLY A 158 10.42 -0.24 -15.57
N PRO A 159 9.44 -0.33 -14.66
CA PRO A 159 9.59 0.08 -13.26
C PRO A 159 10.27 -0.95 -12.35
N SER A 160 10.55 -2.16 -12.82
CA SER A 160 11.09 -3.24 -11.98
C SER A 160 12.51 -2.93 -11.48
N THR A 161 12.74 -3.26 -10.21
CA THR A 161 14.05 -3.14 -9.54
C THR A 161 14.74 -4.50 -9.37
N LEU A 162 14.35 -5.53 -10.14
CA LEU A 162 14.90 -6.88 -10.03
C LEU A 162 16.44 -6.89 -10.13
N THR A 163 17.00 -6.08 -11.03
CA THR A 163 18.45 -5.98 -11.26
C THR A 163 19.25 -5.43 -10.07
N THR A 164 18.57 -4.86 -9.06
CA THR A 164 19.21 -4.41 -7.81
C THR A 164 19.53 -5.56 -6.86
N LEU A 165 18.96 -6.76 -7.09
CA LEU A 165 19.27 -7.94 -6.30
C LEU A 165 20.64 -8.50 -6.64
N PRO A 166 21.42 -8.93 -5.64
CA PRO A 166 22.76 -9.51 -5.85
C PRO A 166 22.69 -10.96 -6.34
N ILE A 167 21.87 -11.23 -7.37
CA ILE A 167 21.74 -12.55 -7.99
C ILE A 167 23.04 -12.86 -8.74
N ALA A 168 23.57 -14.06 -8.59
CA ALA A 168 24.78 -14.46 -9.29
C ALA A 168 24.58 -14.39 -10.83
N GLY A 169 25.47 -13.69 -11.53
CA GLY A 169 25.38 -13.49 -12.99
C GLY A 169 24.39 -12.44 -13.47
N MET A 170 23.68 -11.74 -12.57
CA MET A 170 22.72 -10.70 -12.93
C MET A 170 23.41 -9.51 -13.60
N GLU A 171 24.50 -9.05 -13.04
CA GLU A 171 25.24 -7.91 -13.56
C GLU A 171 25.80 -8.18 -14.95
N GLU A 172 26.40 -9.36 -15.17
CA GLU A 172 26.92 -9.80 -16.46
C GLU A 172 25.81 -9.93 -17.50
N TYR A 173 24.66 -10.47 -17.10
CA TYR A 173 23.49 -10.55 -17.97
C TYR A 173 22.96 -9.16 -18.35
N ASN A 174 22.76 -8.28 -17.37
CA ASN A 174 22.23 -6.93 -17.61
C ASN A 174 23.19 -6.05 -18.42
N LYS A 175 24.52 -6.24 -18.29
CA LYS A 175 25.51 -5.55 -19.13
C LYS A 175 25.59 -6.10 -20.57
N GLY A 176 24.98 -7.24 -20.86
CA GLY A 176 25.04 -7.89 -22.15
C GLY A 176 26.17 -8.90 -22.30
N ASP A 177 27.00 -9.12 -21.27
CA ASP A 177 28.18 -9.98 -21.31
C ASP A 177 27.85 -11.47 -21.18
N ALA A 178 26.67 -11.82 -20.66
CA ALA A 178 26.18 -13.20 -20.53
C ALA A 178 24.81 -13.39 -21.20
N THR A 179 24.50 -14.61 -21.64
CA THR A 179 23.21 -15.00 -22.22
C THR A 179 22.23 -15.56 -21.18
N GLU A 180 22.75 -15.95 -20.03
CA GLU A 180 22.02 -16.55 -18.91
C GLU A 180 22.38 -15.84 -17.62
N ILE A 181 21.46 -15.88 -16.62
CA ILE A 181 21.71 -15.41 -15.25
C ILE A 181 22.10 -16.64 -14.44
N SER A 182 23.37 -16.80 -14.12
CA SER A 182 23.91 -18.05 -13.53
C SER A 182 23.30 -18.42 -12.18
N GLY A 183 22.78 -17.45 -11.44
CA GLY A 183 22.09 -17.68 -10.16
C GLY A 183 20.61 -18.06 -10.31
N ILE A 184 20.07 -18.18 -11.53
CA ILE A 184 18.70 -18.64 -11.78
C ILE A 184 18.76 -20.01 -12.45
N GLU A 185 18.27 -21.04 -11.75
CA GLU A 185 18.35 -22.44 -12.17
C GLU A 185 16.95 -23.02 -12.38
N LYS A 186 16.73 -23.64 -13.54
CA LYS A 186 15.58 -24.53 -13.76
C LYS A 186 15.92 -25.90 -13.17
N VAL A 187 15.31 -26.26 -12.04
CA VAL A 187 15.52 -27.58 -11.42
C VAL A 187 14.72 -28.64 -12.18
N ASP A 188 13.48 -28.34 -12.48
CA ASP A 188 12.56 -29.15 -13.28
C ASP A 188 11.48 -28.27 -13.94
N GLU A 189 10.44 -28.85 -14.52
CA GLU A 189 9.36 -28.12 -15.23
C GLU A 189 8.53 -27.19 -14.31
N LYS A 190 8.60 -27.37 -13.00
CA LYS A 190 7.84 -26.59 -12.01
C LYS A 190 8.68 -25.84 -11.01
N THR A 191 9.98 -26.14 -10.93
CA THR A 191 10.83 -25.64 -9.85
C THR A 191 11.93 -24.74 -10.39
N VAL A 192 11.95 -23.52 -9.88
CA VAL A 192 13.02 -22.53 -10.13
C VAL A 192 13.74 -22.23 -8.83
N LYS A 193 15.08 -22.24 -8.85
CA LYS A 193 15.92 -21.73 -7.77
C LYS A 193 16.58 -20.44 -8.18
N VAL A 194 16.63 -19.50 -7.24
CA VAL A 194 17.35 -18.22 -7.39
C VAL A 194 18.34 -18.07 -6.24
N THR A 195 19.62 -17.94 -6.58
CA THR A 195 20.72 -17.79 -5.61
C THR A 195 21.18 -16.34 -5.58
N LEU A 196 21.06 -15.71 -4.41
CA LEU A 196 21.59 -14.40 -4.10
C LEU A 196 22.93 -14.55 -3.35
N LYS A 197 23.84 -13.62 -3.61
CA LYS A 197 25.06 -13.45 -2.77
C LYS A 197 24.67 -12.67 -1.51
N GLY A 198 24.91 -13.23 -0.32
CA GLY A 198 24.49 -12.65 0.94
C GLY A 198 22.98 -12.72 1.16
N ILE A 199 22.41 -11.68 1.75
CA ILE A 199 21.00 -11.61 2.14
C ILE A 199 20.37 -10.29 1.68
N ASP A 200 19.14 -10.32 1.22
CA ASP A 200 18.27 -9.18 0.99
C ASP A 200 16.84 -9.59 1.37
N PRO A 201 16.29 -9.16 2.52
CA PRO A 201 14.96 -9.56 2.96
C PRO A 201 13.84 -9.10 2.02
N ALA A 202 14.04 -8.04 1.24
CA ALA A 202 13.08 -7.60 0.23
C ALA A 202 13.10 -8.46 -1.05
N ALA A 203 14.09 -9.38 -1.17
CA ALA A 203 14.22 -10.21 -2.37
C ALA A 203 13.01 -11.10 -2.60
N ILE A 204 12.36 -11.61 -1.54
CA ILE A 204 11.15 -12.43 -1.68
C ILE A 204 10.06 -11.72 -2.50
N TRP A 205 9.88 -10.41 -2.29
CA TRP A 205 8.92 -9.60 -3.02
C TRP A 205 9.35 -9.31 -4.45
N LYS A 206 10.64 -8.99 -4.65
CA LYS A 206 11.19 -8.72 -5.98
C LYS A 206 11.27 -9.96 -6.87
N LEU A 207 11.39 -11.15 -6.27
CA LEU A 207 11.40 -12.43 -6.97
C LEU A 207 10.00 -13.01 -7.11
N GLY A 208 9.32 -13.17 -6.00
CA GLY A 208 8.05 -13.88 -5.96
C GLY A 208 6.83 -13.03 -6.31
N GLY A 209 6.90 -11.71 -6.08
CA GLY A 209 5.82 -10.76 -6.38
C GLY A 209 5.71 -10.36 -7.84
N ILE A 210 6.59 -10.82 -8.73
CA ILE A 210 6.45 -10.56 -10.16
C ILE A 210 5.30 -11.37 -10.77
N ALA A 211 4.59 -10.76 -11.70
CA ALA A 211 3.62 -11.45 -12.52
C ALA A 211 4.32 -12.43 -13.49
N VAL A 212 3.92 -13.70 -13.48
CA VAL A 212 4.47 -14.70 -14.42
C VAL A 212 3.82 -14.52 -15.79
N ALA A 213 4.63 -14.22 -16.80
CA ALA A 213 4.18 -14.00 -18.16
C ALA A 213 4.40 -15.24 -19.04
N PRO A 214 3.41 -15.66 -19.85
CA PRO A 214 3.58 -16.79 -20.77
C PRO A 214 4.64 -16.47 -21.83
N LYS A 215 5.74 -17.23 -21.83
CA LYS A 215 6.84 -17.10 -22.78
C LYS A 215 6.38 -17.25 -24.23
N ALA A 216 5.44 -18.16 -24.48
CA ALA A 216 4.90 -18.37 -25.81
C ALA A 216 4.14 -17.15 -26.36
N TYR A 217 3.60 -16.30 -25.49
CA TYR A 217 2.83 -15.12 -25.87
C TYR A 217 3.69 -13.83 -25.88
N TYR A 218 4.41 -13.57 -24.79
CA TYR A 218 5.24 -12.36 -24.66
C TYR A 218 6.61 -12.49 -25.34
N GLY A 219 7.02 -13.71 -25.64
CA GLY A 219 8.28 -13.99 -26.34
C GLY A 219 8.16 -14.03 -27.87
N VAL A 220 6.94 -13.89 -28.44
CA VAL A 220 6.73 -13.89 -29.89
C VAL A 220 5.63 -12.87 -30.22
N ASP A 221 5.87 -12.00 -31.22
CA ASP A 221 4.85 -11.07 -31.71
C ASP A 221 3.92 -11.70 -32.76
N ASP A 222 2.90 -10.95 -33.18
CA ASP A 222 1.93 -11.44 -34.20
C ASP A 222 2.53 -11.67 -35.60
N ALA A 223 3.71 -11.13 -35.89
CA ALA A 223 4.45 -11.36 -37.12
C ALA A 223 5.40 -12.57 -37.03
N GLY A 224 5.45 -13.24 -35.87
CA GLY A 224 6.35 -14.37 -35.60
C GLY A 224 7.78 -13.96 -35.26
N LYS A 225 8.04 -12.69 -34.92
CA LYS A 225 9.34 -12.23 -34.44
C LYS A 225 9.51 -12.69 -32.99
N GLU A 226 10.61 -13.39 -32.75
CA GLU A 226 10.96 -13.83 -31.38
C GLU A 226 11.65 -12.70 -30.59
N TYR A 227 11.43 -12.70 -29.27
CA TYR A 227 12.17 -11.86 -28.33
C TYR A 227 13.66 -12.16 -28.41
N ALA A 228 14.43 -11.12 -28.57
CA ALA A 228 15.88 -11.16 -28.52
C ALA A 228 16.40 -10.21 -27.45
N LYS A 229 17.36 -10.65 -26.65
CA LYS A 229 18.00 -9.82 -25.63
C LYS A 229 18.50 -8.50 -26.23
N GLY A 230 18.20 -7.39 -25.57
CA GLY A 230 18.49 -6.04 -26.03
C GLY A 230 17.40 -5.43 -26.93
N ASP A 231 16.27 -6.12 -27.12
CA ASP A 231 15.13 -5.61 -27.91
C ASP A 231 13.80 -5.86 -27.21
N MET A 232 13.23 -4.83 -26.60
CA MET A 232 11.93 -4.89 -25.92
C MET A 232 10.72 -4.77 -26.85
N SER A 233 10.91 -4.71 -28.18
CA SER A 233 9.79 -4.51 -29.13
C SER A 233 8.75 -5.63 -29.05
N VAL A 234 9.17 -6.88 -28.85
CA VAL A 234 8.28 -8.05 -28.78
C VAL A 234 7.46 -8.05 -27.47
N PRO A 235 8.03 -7.97 -26.26
CA PRO A 235 7.23 -7.86 -25.04
C PRO A 235 6.31 -6.63 -25.04
N LYS A 236 6.78 -5.47 -25.54
CA LYS A 236 5.98 -4.24 -25.64
C LYS A 236 4.81 -4.33 -26.61
N SER A 237 4.88 -5.20 -27.63
CA SER A 237 3.77 -5.39 -28.57
C SER A 237 2.50 -5.93 -27.89
N ARG A 238 2.63 -6.50 -26.69
CA ARG A 238 1.54 -7.06 -25.88
C ARG A 238 0.98 -6.09 -24.82
N ASN A 239 1.48 -4.85 -24.74
CA ASN A 239 1.09 -3.90 -23.69
C ASN A 239 -0.42 -3.63 -23.63
N ALA A 240 -1.10 -3.58 -24.78
CA ALA A 240 -2.54 -3.30 -24.85
C ALA A 240 -3.42 -4.56 -25.02
N ALA A 241 -2.81 -5.74 -25.08
CA ALA A 241 -3.52 -7.02 -25.21
C ALA A 241 -2.88 -8.06 -24.29
N PRO A 242 -3.01 -7.91 -22.96
CA PRO A 242 -2.35 -8.76 -21.99
C PRO A 242 -2.98 -10.16 -21.91
N MET A 243 -2.17 -11.16 -21.56
CA MET A 243 -2.60 -12.52 -21.23
C MET A 243 -1.80 -13.05 -20.05
N GLY A 244 -2.45 -13.68 -19.08
CA GLY A 244 -1.81 -14.17 -17.88
C GLY A 244 -2.56 -15.33 -17.22
N ALA A 245 -2.15 -15.65 -15.99
CA ALA A 245 -2.73 -16.72 -15.15
C ALA A 245 -3.68 -16.19 -14.05
N GLY A 246 -4.11 -14.94 -14.16
CA GLY A 246 -5.00 -14.29 -13.19
C GLY A 246 -6.44 -14.73 -13.27
N ALA A 247 -7.27 -14.18 -12.40
CA ALA A 247 -8.67 -14.51 -12.26
C ALA A 247 -9.53 -14.07 -13.46
N TYR A 248 -9.07 -13.09 -14.22
CA TYR A 248 -9.79 -12.56 -15.38
C TYR A 248 -8.93 -12.56 -16.64
N LYS A 249 -9.64 -12.61 -17.79
CA LYS A 249 -9.09 -12.45 -19.14
C LYS A 249 -9.40 -11.05 -19.66
N PHE A 250 -8.45 -10.41 -20.28
CA PHE A 250 -8.67 -9.16 -20.99
C PHE A 250 -9.56 -9.38 -22.23
N GLU A 251 -10.61 -8.58 -22.39
CA GLU A 251 -11.48 -8.60 -23.56
C GLU A 251 -11.25 -7.36 -24.44
N SER A 252 -11.32 -6.15 -23.85
CA SER A 252 -11.12 -4.91 -24.59
C SER A 252 -10.81 -3.71 -23.70
N PHE A 253 -10.24 -2.67 -24.31
CA PHE A 253 -10.21 -1.31 -23.76
C PHE A 253 -10.74 -0.34 -24.82
N ASP A 254 -12.02 -0.03 -24.74
CA ASP A 254 -12.73 0.79 -25.71
C ASP A 254 -13.55 1.87 -25.00
N ASN A 255 -13.57 3.08 -25.54
CA ASN A 255 -14.35 4.20 -25.01
C ASN A 255 -14.10 4.47 -23.50
N ASN A 256 -12.85 4.38 -23.07
CA ASN A 256 -12.43 4.53 -21.68
C ASN A 256 -13.02 3.46 -20.74
N VAL A 257 -13.38 2.29 -21.25
CA VAL A 257 -13.86 1.15 -20.46
C VAL A 257 -12.98 -0.06 -20.74
N VAL A 258 -12.32 -0.59 -19.72
CA VAL A 258 -11.69 -1.90 -19.77
C VAL A 258 -12.73 -2.95 -19.44
N THR A 259 -12.86 -3.96 -20.29
CA THR A 259 -13.75 -5.11 -20.06
C THR A 259 -12.92 -6.36 -19.80
N LEU A 260 -13.20 -7.03 -18.69
CA LEU A 260 -12.57 -8.27 -18.27
C LEU A 260 -13.62 -9.37 -18.15
N LYS A 261 -13.27 -10.61 -18.56
CA LYS A 261 -14.10 -11.81 -18.43
C LYS A 261 -13.47 -12.81 -17.47
N ALA A 262 -14.30 -13.49 -16.70
CA ALA A 262 -13.85 -14.54 -15.79
C ALA A 262 -12.97 -15.56 -16.53
N ASN A 263 -11.87 -15.96 -15.90
CA ASN A 263 -10.97 -16.99 -16.39
C ASN A 263 -11.42 -18.34 -15.81
N GLU A 264 -11.99 -19.18 -16.65
CA GLU A 264 -12.48 -20.50 -16.26
C GLU A 264 -11.34 -21.45 -15.81
N ASN A 265 -10.10 -21.11 -16.21
CA ASN A 265 -8.90 -21.88 -15.90
C ASN A 265 -8.14 -21.33 -14.66
N TYR A 266 -8.74 -20.39 -13.93
CA TYR A 266 -8.07 -19.81 -12.76
C TYR A 266 -7.78 -20.85 -11.68
N TYR A 267 -6.58 -20.87 -11.14
CA TYR A 267 -6.09 -21.93 -10.25
C TYR A 267 -6.86 -22.07 -8.92
N LYS A 268 -7.59 -21.03 -8.50
CA LYS A 268 -8.48 -21.04 -7.34
C LYS A 268 -9.95 -21.35 -7.70
N GLY A 269 -10.23 -21.66 -8.96
CA GLY A 269 -11.57 -21.85 -9.51
C GLY A 269 -12.06 -20.64 -10.29
N ALA A 270 -13.03 -20.87 -11.17
CA ALA A 270 -13.60 -19.78 -11.97
C ALA A 270 -14.25 -18.72 -11.10
N PRO A 271 -13.96 -17.41 -11.31
CA PRO A 271 -14.60 -16.35 -10.57
C PRO A 271 -16.11 -16.37 -10.65
N ALA A 272 -16.77 -16.10 -9.52
CA ALA A 272 -18.23 -16.12 -9.43
C ALA A 272 -18.89 -14.97 -10.22
N THR A 273 -18.20 -13.82 -10.37
CA THR A 273 -18.67 -12.69 -11.19
C THR A 273 -18.16 -12.80 -12.63
N PRO A 274 -19.04 -12.99 -13.63
CA PRO A 274 -18.62 -13.28 -15.01
C PRO A 274 -17.88 -12.14 -15.72
N THR A 275 -18.20 -10.90 -15.40
CA THR A 275 -17.63 -9.71 -16.07
C THR A 275 -17.33 -8.61 -15.08
N ILE A 276 -16.12 -8.06 -15.15
CA ILE A 276 -15.75 -6.80 -14.49
C ILE A 276 -15.45 -5.76 -15.55
N LYS A 277 -15.96 -4.55 -15.36
CA LYS A 277 -15.61 -3.39 -16.16
C LYS A 277 -14.95 -2.34 -15.29
N PHE A 278 -13.87 -1.77 -15.76
CA PHE A 278 -13.29 -0.57 -15.16
C PHE A 278 -13.59 0.60 -16.09
N GLN A 279 -14.35 1.55 -15.59
CA GLN A 279 -14.77 2.73 -16.38
C GLN A 279 -14.03 3.97 -15.92
N VAL A 280 -13.31 4.61 -16.83
CA VAL A 280 -12.58 5.84 -16.54
C VAL A 280 -13.55 6.98 -16.31
N THR A 281 -13.35 7.70 -15.21
CA THR A 281 -14.10 8.89 -14.82
C THR A 281 -13.20 9.91 -14.11
N ALA A 282 -13.64 11.16 -14.01
CA ALA A 282 -12.97 12.15 -13.19
C ALA A 282 -13.30 11.94 -11.70
N GLU A 283 -12.38 12.30 -10.80
CA GLU A 283 -12.58 12.19 -9.35
C GLU A 283 -13.90 12.82 -8.89
N ALA A 284 -14.21 14.02 -9.37
CA ALA A 284 -15.45 14.74 -9.02
C ALA A 284 -16.75 14.03 -9.43
N ASN A 285 -16.69 13.07 -10.35
CA ASN A 285 -17.86 12.36 -10.85
C ASN A 285 -18.07 10.99 -10.17
N LYS A 286 -17.15 10.54 -9.34
CA LYS A 286 -17.18 9.20 -8.73
C LYS A 286 -18.47 8.94 -7.93
N LEU A 287 -18.86 9.86 -7.07
CA LEU A 287 -20.08 9.71 -6.26
C LEU A 287 -21.35 9.88 -7.10
N GLU A 288 -21.35 10.84 -8.03
CA GLU A 288 -22.54 11.06 -8.88
C GLU A 288 -22.82 9.87 -9.79
N GLY A 289 -21.77 9.25 -10.35
CA GLY A 289 -21.91 8.02 -11.14
C GLY A 289 -22.48 6.84 -10.34
N LEU A 290 -22.14 6.71 -9.05
CA LEU A 290 -22.78 5.73 -8.15
C LEU A 290 -24.28 6.02 -7.97
N LYS A 291 -24.65 7.30 -7.72
CA LYS A 291 -26.05 7.71 -7.59
C LYS A 291 -26.88 7.46 -8.85
N LEU A 292 -26.24 7.57 -10.01
CA LEU A 292 -26.87 7.33 -11.32
C LEU A 292 -26.82 5.87 -11.76
N ASN A 293 -26.23 4.97 -10.94
CA ASN A 293 -25.96 3.56 -11.27
C ASN A 293 -25.09 3.38 -12.54
N GLU A 294 -24.18 4.32 -12.80
CA GLU A 294 -23.15 4.18 -13.82
C GLU A 294 -21.99 3.32 -13.33
N PHE A 295 -21.77 3.33 -12.01
CA PHE A 295 -20.79 2.52 -11.30
C PHE A 295 -21.47 1.72 -10.20
N ASP A 296 -20.88 0.57 -9.85
CA ASP A 296 -21.30 -0.29 -8.75
C ASP A 296 -20.31 -0.22 -7.58
N ILE A 297 -19.04 0.08 -7.89
CA ILE A 297 -17.96 0.27 -6.91
C ILE A 297 -17.18 1.53 -7.30
N SER A 298 -16.84 2.34 -6.31
CA SER A 298 -16.01 3.53 -6.50
C SER A 298 -15.19 3.84 -5.26
N ASP A 299 -14.13 4.63 -5.43
CA ASP A 299 -13.18 5.05 -4.40
C ASP A 299 -13.00 6.57 -4.34
N PRO A 300 -14.07 7.34 -4.08
CA PRO A 300 -13.94 8.80 -3.97
C PRO A 300 -13.00 9.18 -2.81
N SER A 301 -12.31 10.30 -2.97
CA SER A 301 -11.41 10.81 -1.93
C SER A 301 -12.15 11.07 -0.63
N ALA A 302 -11.71 10.40 0.44
CA ALA A 302 -12.37 10.49 1.74
C ALA A 302 -12.25 11.89 2.34
N SER A 303 -13.38 12.52 2.62
CA SER A 303 -13.54 13.75 3.38
C SER A 303 -14.80 13.66 4.25
N THR A 304 -14.90 14.48 5.28
CA THR A 304 -16.11 14.50 6.13
C THR A 304 -17.36 14.86 5.34
N GLU A 305 -17.25 15.72 4.33
CA GLU A 305 -18.31 16.07 3.41
C GLU A 305 -18.68 14.87 2.52
N MET A 306 -17.68 14.19 1.95
CA MET A 306 -17.90 13.02 1.10
C MET A 306 -18.57 11.87 1.86
N VAL A 307 -18.16 11.61 3.10
CA VAL A 307 -18.82 10.61 3.97
C VAL A 307 -20.28 10.95 4.19
N ALA A 308 -20.58 12.22 4.55
CA ALA A 308 -21.97 12.66 4.74
C ALA A 308 -22.80 12.55 3.45
N ASP A 309 -22.19 12.85 2.31
CA ASP A 309 -22.85 12.72 1.00
C ASP A 309 -23.12 11.26 0.63
N VAL A 310 -22.20 10.34 0.93
CA VAL A 310 -22.39 8.88 0.73
C VAL A 310 -23.50 8.37 1.66
N GLU A 311 -23.45 8.70 2.95
CA GLU A 311 -24.50 8.33 3.93
C GLU A 311 -25.89 8.81 3.51
N ALA A 312 -25.99 10.01 2.94
CA ALA A 312 -27.24 10.55 2.44
C ALA A 312 -27.81 9.76 1.24
N THR A 313 -26.99 9.01 0.51
CA THR A 313 -27.44 8.14 -0.58
C THR A 313 -27.99 6.80 -0.09
N GLY A 314 -27.60 6.37 1.11
CA GLY A 314 -27.87 5.03 1.63
C GLY A 314 -26.99 3.93 1.02
N LEU A 315 -25.91 4.29 0.31
CA LEU A 315 -24.92 3.34 -0.18
C LEU A 315 -24.01 2.87 0.97
N GLU A 316 -23.53 1.64 0.89
CA GLU A 316 -22.57 1.10 1.84
C GLU A 316 -21.16 1.57 1.51
N TYR A 317 -20.32 1.78 2.54
CA TYR A 317 -18.93 2.12 2.34
C TYR A 317 -18.01 1.50 3.39
N GLU A 318 -16.76 1.33 3.02
CA GLU A 318 -15.70 0.85 3.90
C GLU A 318 -14.55 1.86 3.93
N LEU A 319 -14.04 2.12 5.13
CA LEU A 319 -12.87 2.96 5.37
C LEU A 319 -11.69 2.08 5.74
N ILE A 320 -10.65 2.08 4.94
CA ILE A 320 -9.40 1.35 5.22
C ILE A 320 -8.22 2.31 5.32
N GLU A 321 -7.24 1.95 6.15
CA GLU A 321 -6.03 2.76 6.29
C GLU A 321 -5.31 2.92 4.95
N ASN A 322 -4.76 4.11 4.68
CA ASN A 322 -3.91 4.35 3.53
C ASN A 322 -2.49 3.79 3.79
N LEU A 323 -1.78 3.39 2.76
CA LEU A 323 -0.38 2.97 2.88
C LEU A 323 0.57 4.11 3.27
N GLY A 324 0.24 5.33 2.85
CA GLY A 324 1.09 6.49 3.09
C GLY A 324 0.73 7.26 4.35
N TYR A 325 1.67 8.09 4.79
CA TYR A 325 1.45 9.03 5.90
C TYR A 325 2.07 10.39 5.59
N GLY A 326 1.43 11.44 6.12
CA GLY A 326 1.93 12.82 6.02
C GLY A 326 2.86 13.17 7.17
N TYR A 327 3.90 13.95 6.87
CA TYR A 327 4.93 14.33 7.84
C TYR A 327 5.45 15.75 7.64
N ILE A 328 6.16 16.27 8.66
CA ILE A 328 6.98 17.49 8.58
C ILE A 328 8.43 17.07 8.78
N GLY A 329 9.27 17.29 7.76
CA GLY A 329 10.70 16.99 7.78
C GLY A 329 11.55 18.18 8.15
N MET A 330 12.76 17.94 8.69
CA MET A 330 13.78 18.94 9.00
C MET A 330 15.17 18.49 8.53
N ASN A 331 15.90 19.40 7.90
CA ASN A 331 17.25 19.15 7.43
C ASN A 331 18.25 19.42 8.58
N ALA A 332 18.97 18.38 9.01
CA ALA A 332 19.93 18.46 10.10
C ALA A 332 21.20 19.27 9.76
N GLU A 333 21.50 19.50 8.48
CA GLU A 333 22.60 20.38 8.07
C GLU A 333 22.19 21.86 8.06
N LEU A 334 20.93 22.17 7.72
CA LEU A 334 20.41 23.54 7.71
C LEU A 334 19.90 23.98 9.10
N ILE A 335 19.47 23.03 9.95
CA ILE A 335 19.13 23.24 11.36
C ILE A 335 20.03 22.33 12.20
N PRO A 336 21.33 22.65 12.37
CA PRO A 336 22.30 21.70 12.91
C PRO A 336 22.14 21.41 14.41
N ASP A 337 21.60 22.37 15.18
CA ASP A 337 21.41 22.16 16.62
C ASP A 337 20.17 21.30 16.88
N LYS A 338 20.38 20.11 17.44
CA LYS A 338 19.34 19.15 17.79
C LYS A 338 18.30 19.73 18.76
N ASN A 339 18.73 20.62 19.69
CA ASN A 339 17.80 21.27 20.59
C ASN A 339 16.86 22.24 19.85
N VAL A 340 17.35 22.93 18.81
CA VAL A 340 16.47 23.74 17.95
C VAL A 340 15.42 22.86 17.31
N ARG A 341 15.81 21.71 16.71
CA ARG A 341 14.87 20.77 16.10
C ARG A 341 13.87 20.23 17.13
N LYS A 342 14.32 19.82 18.33
CA LYS A 342 13.44 19.36 19.42
C LYS A 342 12.46 20.45 19.87
N GLY A 343 12.90 21.69 19.96
CA GLY A 343 12.03 22.83 20.27
C GLY A 343 10.95 23.01 19.21
N LEU A 344 11.31 22.92 17.91
CA LEU A 344 10.35 22.98 16.82
C LEU A 344 9.32 21.85 16.86
N MET A 345 9.73 20.60 17.22
CA MET A 345 8.82 19.47 17.40
C MET A 345 7.73 19.75 18.44
N HIS A 346 8.08 20.36 19.58
CA HIS A 346 7.11 20.71 20.62
C HIS A 346 6.16 21.85 20.26
N LEU A 347 6.35 22.52 19.11
CA LEU A 347 5.43 23.54 18.59
C LEU A 347 4.43 22.99 17.59
N MET A 348 4.52 21.72 17.20
CA MET A 348 3.65 21.07 16.21
C MET A 348 2.44 20.45 16.88
N ASN A 349 1.33 21.20 16.95
CA ASN A 349 0.07 20.72 17.53
C ASN A 349 -0.74 19.92 16.52
N ARG A 350 -0.36 18.65 16.33
CA ARG A 350 -0.89 17.76 15.28
C ARG A 350 -2.36 17.39 15.49
N ARG A 351 -2.71 16.91 16.69
CA ARG A 351 -4.00 16.28 16.98
C ARG A 351 -5.22 17.17 16.65
N PRO A 352 -5.33 18.41 17.15
CA PRO A 352 -6.47 19.27 16.80
C PRO A 352 -6.54 19.62 15.32
N ALA A 353 -5.38 19.74 14.64
CA ALA A 353 -5.34 20.04 13.22
C ALA A 353 -5.85 18.86 12.39
N VAL A 354 -5.41 17.63 12.68
CA VAL A 354 -5.85 16.41 12.02
C VAL A 354 -7.33 16.14 12.28
N GLU A 355 -7.77 16.24 13.54
CA GLU A 355 -9.18 16.06 13.92
C GLU A 355 -10.10 17.10 13.27
N THR A 356 -9.64 18.34 13.10
CA THR A 356 -10.44 19.39 12.45
C THR A 356 -10.54 19.20 10.95
N TYR A 357 -9.45 18.78 10.29
CA TYR A 357 -9.40 18.64 8.84
C TYR A 357 -10.02 17.31 8.37
N TYR A 358 -9.73 16.20 9.05
CA TYR A 358 -10.12 14.87 8.62
C TYR A 358 -11.24 14.23 9.47
N GLY A 359 -11.50 14.72 10.69
CA GLY A 359 -12.36 14.00 11.62
C GLY A 359 -11.81 12.60 11.92
N GLU A 360 -12.63 11.57 11.71
CA GLU A 360 -12.28 10.16 11.89
C GLU A 360 -11.57 9.54 10.68
N LEU A 361 -11.35 10.33 9.61
CA LEU A 361 -10.75 9.86 8.36
C LEU A 361 -9.22 9.88 8.35
N ALA A 362 -8.61 10.30 9.45
CA ALA A 362 -7.17 10.17 9.66
C ALA A 362 -6.85 10.00 11.13
N THR A 363 -5.72 9.35 11.38
CA THR A 363 -5.17 9.10 12.71
C THR A 363 -3.83 9.82 12.85
N VAL A 364 -3.58 10.44 14.01
CA VAL A 364 -2.25 10.92 14.35
C VAL A 364 -1.35 9.72 14.63
N ILE A 365 -0.20 9.67 13.98
CA ILE A 365 0.77 8.58 14.16
C ILE A 365 1.98 9.07 14.96
N GLU A 366 2.61 8.16 15.72
CA GLU A 366 3.62 8.53 16.71
C GLU A 366 5.04 8.13 16.33
N ARG A 367 5.21 7.40 15.22
CA ARG A 367 6.51 7.05 14.65
C ARG A 367 6.48 7.27 13.14
N PRO A 368 7.61 7.60 12.50
CA PRO A 368 7.71 7.86 11.07
C PRO A 368 7.69 6.55 10.25
N MET A 369 6.56 5.87 10.30
CA MET A 369 6.26 4.64 9.56
C MET A 369 4.74 4.50 9.47
N SER A 370 4.24 3.91 8.38
CA SER A 370 2.81 3.62 8.24
C SER A 370 2.36 2.60 9.29
N THR A 371 1.19 2.82 9.92
CA THR A 371 0.64 1.95 10.96
C THR A 371 0.23 0.57 10.43
N VAL A 372 0.05 0.42 9.12
CA VAL A 372 -0.22 -0.87 8.47
C VAL A 372 1.03 -1.67 8.19
N SER A 373 2.22 -1.10 8.39
CA SER A 373 3.47 -1.83 8.31
C SER A 373 3.58 -2.82 9.47
N TRP A 374 4.01 -4.04 9.16
CA TRP A 374 4.28 -5.06 10.18
C TRP A 374 5.38 -4.65 11.17
N ALA A 375 6.21 -3.67 10.82
CA ALA A 375 7.28 -3.15 11.69
C ALA A 375 6.88 -1.90 12.49
N TYR A 376 5.66 -1.37 12.32
CA TYR A 376 5.19 -0.25 13.12
C TYR A 376 4.98 -0.69 14.58
N PRO A 377 5.58 0.00 15.58
CA PRO A 377 5.37 -0.31 16.98
C PRO A 377 3.94 0.09 17.41
N GLN A 378 3.04 -0.89 17.51
CA GLN A 378 1.62 -0.66 17.79
C GLN A 378 1.34 -0.05 19.17
N ASP A 379 2.27 -0.14 20.10
CA ASP A 379 2.26 0.44 21.43
C ASP A 379 2.98 1.80 21.52
N ALA A 380 3.36 2.39 20.38
CA ALA A 380 4.04 3.68 20.33
C ALA A 380 3.23 4.77 21.02
N THR A 381 3.85 5.44 21.96
CA THR A 381 3.27 6.59 22.68
C THR A 381 3.76 7.90 22.08
N GLU A 382 3.05 9.00 22.40
CA GLU A 382 3.43 10.35 22.00
C GLU A 382 4.86 10.67 22.42
N TYR A 383 5.73 10.97 21.44
CA TYR A 383 7.13 11.32 21.68
C TYR A 383 7.29 12.83 21.91
N TYR A 384 6.62 13.64 21.08
CA TYR A 384 6.60 15.10 21.16
C TYR A 384 5.16 15.60 21.29
N GLY A 385 4.74 15.91 22.52
CA GLY A 385 3.49 16.62 22.78
C GLY A 385 3.65 18.12 22.52
N PHE A 386 2.55 18.78 22.18
CA PHE A 386 2.52 20.24 22.02
C PHE A 386 2.77 20.94 23.36
N ASP A 387 3.91 21.57 23.50
CA ASP A 387 4.36 22.28 24.71
C ASP A 387 5.26 23.47 24.35
N PRO A 388 4.69 24.67 24.13
CA PRO A 388 5.47 25.86 23.84
C PRO A 388 6.48 26.24 24.94
N ALA A 389 6.20 25.93 26.22
CA ALA A 389 7.14 26.23 27.29
C ALA A 389 8.40 25.35 27.17
N LYS A 390 8.20 24.06 26.94
CA LYS A 390 9.29 23.11 26.70
C LYS A 390 10.06 23.43 25.42
N ALA A 391 9.38 23.89 24.35
CA ALA A 391 10.04 24.39 23.16
C ALA A 391 11.01 25.53 23.48
N LEU A 392 10.59 26.51 24.27
CA LEU A 392 11.45 27.62 24.69
C LEU A 392 12.65 27.16 25.53
N GLU A 393 12.46 26.13 26.40
CA GLU A 393 13.57 25.52 27.14
C GLU A 393 14.62 24.92 26.21
N TYR A 394 14.20 24.20 25.16
CA TYR A 394 15.11 23.66 24.16
C TYR A 394 15.82 24.76 23.37
N PHE A 395 15.14 25.84 22.99
CA PHE A 395 15.80 26.97 22.32
C PHE A 395 16.82 27.64 23.22
N LYS A 396 16.53 27.78 24.52
CA LYS A 396 17.50 28.27 25.50
C LYS A 396 18.70 27.33 25.66
N ALA A 397 18.46 26.01 25.67
CA ALA A 397 19.54 25.01 25.70
C ALA A 397 20.42 25.07 24.45
N ALA A 398 19.86 25.48 23.29
CA ALA A 398 20.60 25.77 22.07
C ALA A 398 21.35 27.14 22.09
N GLY A 399 21.21 27.90 23.17
CA GLY A 399 21.90 29.21 23.35
C GLY A 399 21.10 30.42 22.86
N TYR A 400 19.77 30.26 22.62
CA TYR A 400 18.90 31.39 22.29
C TYR A 400 18.39 32.06 23.58
N GLU A 401 18.32 33.38 23.56
CA GLU A 401 17.79 34.20 24.65
C GLU A 401 16.67 35.12 24.15
N GLN A 402 15.67 35.37 24.98
CA GLN A 402 14.67 36.40 24.69
C GLN A 402 15.20 37.76 25.09
N VAL A 403 15.33 38.64 24.12
CA VAL A 403 15.80 40.02 24.30
C VAL A 403 14.69 41.02 23.93
N ASP A 404 14.59 42.12 24.71
CA ASP A 404 13.67 43.21 24.36
C ASP A 404 14.34 44.13 23.34
N LYS A 405 13.72 44.28 22.17
CA LYS A 405 14.12 45.25 21.14
C LYS A 405 13.02 46.30 20.94
N ASN A 406 13.09 47.39 21.66
CA ASN A 406 12.13 48.50 21.56
C ASN A 406 10.66 48.06 21.91
N GLY A 407 10.49 47.29 22.96
CA GLY A 407 9.17 46.78 23.41
C GLY A 407 8.66 45.57 22.63
N LYS A 408 9.52 44.93 21.80
CA LYS A 408 9.21 43.65 21.15
C LYS A 408 10.22 42.57 21.60
N VAL A 409 9.70 41.42 21.97
CA VAL A 409 10.53 40.25 22.26
C VAL A 409 11.14 39.73 20.97
N SER A 410 12.44 39.43 21.00
CA SER A 410 13.17 38.73 19.94
C SER A 410 13.94 37.58 20.56
N LEU A 411 13.83 36.39 19.99
CA LEU A 411 14.54 35.18 20.42
C LEU A 411 15.82 35.07 19.60
N GLU A 412 16.97 35.31 20.23
CA GLU A 412 18.25 35.50 19.53
C GLU A 412 19.38 34.67 20.13
N LYS A 413 20.29 34.28 19.25
CA LYS A 413 21.59 33.71 19.59
C LYS A 413 22.66 34.53 18.87
N ASP A 414 23.66 35.01 19.59
CA ASP A 414 24.75 35.88 19.05
C ASP A 414 24.23 37.09 18.26
N GLY A 415 23.08 37.65 18.69
CA GLY A 415 22.43 38.79 18.04
C GLY A 415 21.63 38.46 16.78
N VAL A 416 21.51 37.19 16.43
CA VAL A 416 20.75 36.71 15.26
C VAL A 416 19.43 36.09 15.74
N GLN A 417 18.32 36.59 15.22
CA GLN A 417 16.98 36.08 15.53
C GLN A 417 16.78 34.67 14.97
N LEU A 418 16.17 33.79 15.76
CA LEU A 418 15.75 32.48 15.28
C LEU A 418 14.70 32.63 14.16
N ARG A 419 15.06 32.16 12.97
CA ARG A 419 14.24 32.23 11.77
C ARG A 419 14.32 30.91 11.03
N ILE A 420 13.18 30.31 10.76
CA ILE A 420 13.05 29.04 10.05
C ILE A 420 12.11 29.22 8.85
N GLU A 421 12.50 28.72 7.70
CA GLU A 421 11.65 28.58 6.52
C GLU A 421 11.09 27.16 6.46
N VAL A 422 9.79 27.02 6.13
CA VAL A 422 9.14 25.74 5.88
C VAL A 422 8.45 25.73 4.53
N GLY A 423 8.79 24.78 3.67
CA GLY A 423 8.16 24.57 2.36
C GLY A 423 6.87 23.75 2.49
N ILE A 424 5.83 24.17 1.76
CA ILE A 424 4.57 23.43 1.63
C ILE A 424 4.12 23.46 0.15
N PRO A 425 3.74 22.30 -0.45
CA PRO A 425 3.30 22.24 -1.85
C PRO A 425 1.80 22.55 -2.00
N GLY A 426 1.36 23.72 -1.50
CA GLY A 426 -0.04 24.13 -1.48
C GLY A 426 -0.46 25.00 -2.67
N GLY A 427 0.45 25.29 -3.60
CA GLY A 427 0.17 26.10 -4.79
C GLY A 427 -0.32 27.52 -4.50
N GLY A 428 0.06 28.10 -3.34
CA GLY A 428 -0.32 29.44 -2.90
C GLY A 428 -1.71 29.53 -2.23
N THR A 429 -2.38 28.40 -2.02
CA THR A 429 -3.75 28.38 -1.45
C THR A 429 -3.78 28.06 0.04
N MET A 430 -2.71 27.52 0.60
CA MET A 430 -2.64 26.94 1.95
C MET A 430 -3.71 25.85 2.22
N ASP A 431 -4.31 25.31 1.17
CA ASP A 431 -5.25 24.19 1.27
C ASP A 431 -4.46 22.88 1.40
N HIS A 432 -4.06 22.60 2.61
CA HIS A 432 -3.27 21.41 2.94
C HIS A 432 -3.55 20.99 4.40
N PRO A 433 -3.71 19.69 4.70
CA PRO A 433 -4.04 19.22 6.05
C PRO A 433 -3.01 19.62 7.13
N THR A 434 -1.77 19.87 6.75
CA THR A 434 -0.71 20.30 7.68
C THR A 434 -0.65 21.83 7.87
N ALA A 435 -1.34 22.62 7.03
CA ALA A 435 -1.32 24.09 7.11
C ALA A 435 -1.79 24.63 8.48
N PRO A 436 -2.81 24.05 9.16
CA PRO A 436 -3.19 24.50 10.50
C PRO A 436 -2.07 24.29 11.53
N VAL A 437 -1.30 23.18 11.44
CA VAL A 437 -0.15 22.91 12.30
C VAL A 437 0.90 24.00 12.14
N LEU A 438 1.27 24.32 10.88
CA LEU A 438 2.26 25.36 10.58
C LEU A 438 1.79 26.76 11.01
N THR A 439 0.50 27.07 10.84
CA THR A 439 -0.09 28.36 11.23
C THR A 439 -0.03 28.55 12.74
N GLN A 440 -0.37 27.51 13.51
CA GLN A 440 -0.27 27.55 14.96
C GLN A 440 1.20 27.64 15.40
N MET A 441 2.08 26.84 14.82
CA MET A 441 3.52 26.87 15.09
C MET A 441 4.10 28.28 14.84
N LYS A 442 3.73 28.94 13.72
CA LYS A 442 4.09 30.33 13.43
C LYS A 442 3.65 31.27 14.55
N THR A 443 2.41 31.16 15.00
CA THR A 443 1.86 31.98 16.08
C THR A 443 2.65 31.82 17.39
N GLU A 444 3.02 30.59 17.75
CA GLU A 444 3.80 30.35 18.97
C GLU A 444 5.24 30.85 18.84
N MET A 445 5.88 30.69 17.68
CA MET A 445 7.20 31.25 17.42
C MET A 445 7.19 32.77 17.49
N GLU A 446 6.19 33.44 16.93
CA GLU A 446 6.02 34.91 17.03
C GLU A 446 5.87 35.38 18.49
N LYS A 447 5.11 34.68 19.34
CA LYS A 447 5.01 34.98 20.77
C LYS A 447 6.35 34.88 21.50
N MET A 448 7.20 33.97 21.08
CA MET A 448 8.55 33.79 21.64
C MET A 448 9.55 34.79 21.09
N GLY A 449 9.22 35.50 20.02
CA GLY A 449 10.12 36.45 19.31
C GLY A 449 10.93 35.77 18.22
N ALA A 450 10.56 34.59 17.77
CA ALA A 450 11.13 33.87 16.63
C ALA A 450 10.24 34.03 15.37
N VAL A 451 10.72 33.60 14.23
CA VAL A 451 10.01 33.72 12.95
C VAL A 451 9.92 32.36 12.25
N LEU A 452 8.71 31.97 11.85
CA LEU A 452 8.47 30.89 10.89
C LEU A 452 7.97 31.50 9.58
N GLU A 453 8.72 31.28 8.51
CA GLU A 453 8.34 31.67 7.15
C GLU A 453 7.74 30.46 6.44
N ILE A 454 6.45 30.53 6.10
CA ILE A 454 5.75 29.47 5.37
C ILE A 454 5.86 29.82 3.88
N ALA A 455 6.61 29.01 3.14
CA ALA A 455 6.79 29.15 1.71
C ALA A 455 5.83 28.17 1.00
N ASP A 456 4.66 28.67 0.64
CA ASP A 456 3.66 27.92 -0.13
C ASP A 456 3.97 28.05 -1.62
N THR A 457 4.45 26.96 -2.23
CA THR A 457 4.99 26.96 -3.58
C THR A 457 4.26 25.95 -4.48
N ASP A 458 4.48 26.10 -5.80
CA ASP A 458 4.12 25.06 -6.78
C ASP A 458 4.88 23.74 -6.50
N SER A 459 4.23 22.62 -6.77
CA SER A 459 4.77 21.29 -6.46
C SER A 459 6.09 21.01 -7.16
N THR A 460 6.31 21.50 -8.38
CA THR A 460 7.57 21.31 -9.13
C THR A 460 8.72 22.03 -8.43
N VAL A 461 8.52 23.32 -8.10
CA VAL A 461 9.52 24.13 -7.39
C VAL A 461 9.79 23.54 -6.00
N PHE A 462 8.75 23.03 -5.34
CA PHE A 462 8.89 22.38 -4.04
C PHE A 462 9.78 21.14 -4.14
N MET A 463 9.52 20.26 -5.11
CA MET A 463 10.29 19.01 -5.30
C MET A 463 11.73 19.30 -5.71
N ASP A 464 11.98 20.25 -6.61
CA ASP A 464 13.33 20.62 -7.03
C ASP A 464 14.19 21.07 -5.83
N ARG A 465 13.61 21.86 -4.90
CA ARG A 465 14.31 22.28 -3.68
C ARG A 465 14.47 21.12 -2.68
N LEU A 466 13.49 20.20 -2.60
CA LEU A 466 13.57 19.02 -1.73
C LEU A 466 14.71 18.09 -2.19
N ASP A 467 14.78 17.82 -3.48
CA ASP A 467 15.83 16.97 -4.07
C ASP A 467 17.23 17.61 -3.93
N ALA A 468 17.29 18.95 -4.02
CA ALA A 468 18.50 19.69 -3.73
C ALA A 468 18.86 19.77 -2.22
N ALA A 469 17.99 19.25 -1.33
CA ALA A 469 18.09 19.40 0.13
C ALA A 469 18.20 20.86 0.61
N ASP A 470 17.48 21.79 -0.05
CA ASP A 470 17.51 23.22 0.19
C ASP A 470 16.35 23.73 1.08
N TRP A 471 15.53 22.85 1.63
CA TRP A 471 14.52 23.19 2.62
C TRP A 471 15.05 22.97 4.04
N PRO A 472 15.04 24.00 4.94
CA PRO A 472 15.27 23.78 6.37
C PRO A 472 14.19 22.91 7.01
N MET A 473 12.91 23.18 6.68
CA MET A 473 11.76 22.35 6.98
C MET A 473 10.88 22.18 5.75
N TRP A 474 10.15 21.09 5.69
CA TRP A 474 9.19 20.84 4.61
C TRP A 474 8.04 19.94 5.04
N VAL A 475 6.94 20.02 4.30
CA VAL A 475 5.78 19.12 4.44
C VAL A 475 5.74 18.18 3.27
N ALA A 476 5.65 16.88 3.53
CA ALA A 476 5.52 15.87 2.48
C ALA A 476 4.78 14.63 2.99
N ALA A 477 4.71 13.61 2.14
CA ALA A 477 4.15 12.30 2.49
C ALA A 477 5.05 11.18 1.97
N TRP A 478 5.16 10.11 2.73
CA TRP A 478 5.76 8.86 2.28
C TRP A 478 4.69 7.83 1.92
N GLY A 479 4.91 7.08 0.84
CA GLY A 479 4.17 5.86 0.56
C GLY A 479 4.88 4.67 1.22
N ALA A 480 4.15 3.81 1.93
CA ALA A 480 4.72 2.60 2.47
C ALA A 480 4.91 1.54 1.38
N THR A 481 5.95 0.73 1.52
CA THR A 481 6.20 -0.48 0.77
C THR A 481 5.87 -1.70 1.62
N VAL A 482 5.68 -2.86 1.01
CA VAL A 482 5.42 -4.12 1.74
C VAL A 482 6.58 -4.47 2.68
N ASP A 483 7.82 -4.30 2.23
CA ASP A 483 9.00 -4.38 3.09
C ASP A 483 9.34 -3.00 3.63
N PRO A 484 9.42 -2.80 4.96
CA PRO A 484 9.67 -1.49 5.59
C PRO A 484 11.16 -1.13 5.64
N ASP A 485 11.94 -1.44 4.60
CA ASP A 485 13.37 -1.11 4.53
C ASP A 485 13.59 0.41 4.63
N MET A 486 14.33 0.83 5.64
CA MET A 486 14.58 2.23 5.96
C MET A 486 15.84 2.81 5.28
N TYR A 487 16.61 2.01 4.54
CA TYR A 487 17.92 2.41 4.03
C TYR A 487 17.84 3.61 3.09
N GLN A 488 16.90 3.58 2.15
CA GLN A 488 16.76 4.64 1.14
C GLN A 488 16.57 6.02 1.76
N VAL A 489 15.84 6.09 2.89
CA VAL A 489 15.34 7.35 3.45
C VAL A 489 16.17 7.83 4.63
N TYR A 490 16.61 6.92 5.52
CA TYR A 490 17.22 7.32 6.79
C TYR A 490 18.68 6.91 6.98
N HIS A 491 19.22 6.00 6.15
CA HIS A 491 20.66 5.72 6.19
C HIS A 491 21.46 6.94 5.72
N SER A 492 22.61 7.21 6.33
CA SER A 492 23.43 8.39 5.98
C SER A 492 23.84 8.42 4.50
N ALA A 493 23.97 7.25 3.85
CA ALA A 493 24.21 7.12 2.41
C ALA A 493 22.93 6.88 1.58
N GLY A 494 21.75 6.99 2.19
CA GLY A 494 20.48 6.78 1.51
C GLY A 494 20.20 7.85 0.44
N PRO A 495 19.80 7.46 -0.78
CA PRO A 495 19.61 8.42 -1.88
C PRO A 495 18.48 9.44 -1.64
N SER A 496 17.50 9.10 -0.80
CA SER A 496 16.39 9.99 -0.43
C SER A 496 16.51 10.53 1.00
N ASN A 497 17.72 10.54 1.57
CA ASN A 497 17.98 11.15 2.88
C ASN A 497 17.98 12.68 2.77
N HIS A 498 16.81 13.28 2.55
CA HIS A 498 16.62 14.74 2.51
C HIS A 498 16.84 15.39 3.89
N TYR A 499 16.70 14.62 4.97
CA TYR A 499 16.92 15.05 6.36
C TYR A 499 18.39 15.32 6.66
N LYS A 500 19.32 14.81 5.84
CA LYS A 500 20.77 14.82 6.07
C LYS A 500 21.17 14.30 7.45
N ILE A 501 20.37 13.34 7.95
CA ILE A 501 20.67 12.64 9.18
C ILE A 501 21.95 11.83 9.03
N LYS A 502 22.81 11.89 10.03
CA LYS A 502 24.05 11.11 10.13
C LYS A 502 24.15 10.60 11.56
N ASN A 503 23.92 9.32 11.74
CA ASN A 503 23.97 8.66 13.05
C ASN A 503 24.44 7.22 12.86
N ASP A 504 25.63 6.91 13.34
CA ASP A 504 26.28 5.61 13.13
C ASP A 504 25.48 4.43 13.74
N GLU A 505 24.76 4.68 14.85
CA GLU A 505 23.90 3.65 15.48
C GLU A 505 22.66 3.39 14.61
N LEU A 506 22.04 4.42 14.08
CA LEU A 506 20.91 4.31 13.15
C LEU A 506 21.33 3.56 11.88
N ASP A 507 22.45 3.97 11.28
CA ASP A 507 23.00 3.33 10.08
C ASP A 507 23.24 1.83 10.33
N LYS A 508 23.83 1.50 11.49
CA LYS A 508 24.07 0.11 11.87
C LYS A 508 22.77 -0.67 12.03
N LEU A 509 21.76 -0.13 12.72
CA LEU A 509 20.46 -0.80 12.91
C LEU A 509 19.77 -1.06 11.58
N ILE A 510 19.79 -0.10 10.67
CA ILE A 510 19.21 -0.22 9.32
C ILE A 510 19.93 -1.33 8.52
N VAL A 511 21.28 -1.35 8.57
CA VAL A 511 22.06 -2.38 7.89
C VAL A 511 21.85 -3.75 8.51
N ASP A 512 21.84 -3.86 9.84
CA ASP A 512 21.61 -5.13 10.55
C ASP A 512 20.21 -5.69 10.22
N ALA A 513 19.17 -4.83 10.12
CA ALA A 513 17.83 -5.25 9.71
C ALA A 513 17.77 -5.86 8.29
N ARG A 514 18.71 -5.48 7.43
CA ARG A 514 18.86 -6.04 6.07
C ARG A 514 19.68 -7.32 6.01
N GLN A 515 20.28 -7.76 7.14
CA GLN A 515 21.13 -8.94 7.24
C GLN A 515 20.41 -10.13 7.88
N THR A 516 19.09 -10.11 8.00
CA THR A 516 18.29 -11.20 8.53
C THR A 516 16.90 -11.24 7.91
N ASN A 517 16.37 -12.45 7.68
CA ASN A 517 14.97 -12.67 7.29
C ASN A 517 14.04 -12.87 8.50
N ASP A 518 14.59 -12.91 9.72
CA ASP A 518 13.80 -13.05 10.95
C ASP A 518 13.01 -11.76 11.23
N ILE A 519 11.70 -11.82 11.05
CA ILE A 519 10.78 -10.67 11.18
C ILE A 519 10.82 -10.09 12.59
N GLU A 520 10.90 -10.90 13.64
CA GLU A 520 10.90 -10.39 15.02
C GLU A 520 12.21 -9.66 15.35
N VAL A 521 13.34 -10.16 14.82
CA VAL A 521 14.63 -9.48 14.92
C VAL A 521 14.61 -8.16 14.14
N ARG A 522 14.02 -8.14 12.94
CA ARG A 522 13.88 -6.92 12.14
C ARG A 522 12.97 -5.89 12.82
N LYS A 523 11.85 -6.31 13.44
CA LYS A 523 10.97 -5.44 14.23
C LYS A 523 11.73 -4.73 15.35
N ASP A 524 12.57 -5.46 16.08
CA ASP A 524 13.38 -4.87 17.17
C ASP A 524 14.37 -3.83 16.63
N TYR A 525 15.05 -4.12 15.50
CA TYR A 525 15.93 -3.15 14.86
C TYR A 525 15.18 -1.91 14.39
N TYR A 526 14.04 -2.07 13.73
CA TYR A 526 13.25 -0.94 13.24
C TYR A 526 12.64 -0.11 14.37
N SER A 527 12.16 -0.75 15.44
CA SER A 527 11.66 -0.02 16.61
C SER A 527 12.72 0.90 17.23
N LYS A 528 13.97 0.39 17.40
CA LYS A 528 15.10 1.18 17.89
C LYS A 528 15.49 2.29 16.91
N ALA A 529 15.50 1.99 15.61
CA ALA A 529 15.80 2.96 14.56
C ALA A 529 14.78 4.12 14.56
N LEU A 530 13.49 3.82 14.68
CA LEU A 530 12.41 4.81 14.77
C LEU A 530 12.57 5.72 15.99
N ASP A 531 12.96 5.17 17.15
CA ASP A 531 13.21 5.97 18.34
C ASP A 531 14.42 6.90 18.17
N ILE A 532 15.48 6.46 17.49
CA ILE A 532 16.63 7.32 17.15
C ILE A 532 16.20 8.44 16.20
N ILE A 533 15.40 8.16 15.17
CA ILE A 533 14.90 9.19 14.24
C ILE A 533 14.08 10.25 15.01
N MET A 534 13.22 9.81 15.93
CA MET A 534 12.47 10.73 16.79
C MET A 534 13.41 11.53 17.70
N ASP A 535 14.43 10.90 18.32
CA ASP A 535 15.39 11.62 19.18
C ASP A 535 16.24 12.61 18.39
N GLU A 536 16.63 12.29 17.15
CA GLU A 536 17.31 13.21 16.23
C GLU A 536 16.43 14.39 15.80
N ALA A 537 15.11 14.27 16.01
CA ALA A 537 14.13 15.31 15.72
C ALA A 537 14.18 15.80 14.26
N VAL A 538 14.29 14.88 13.32
CA VAL A 538 14.36 15.21 11.88
C VAL A 538 13.04 15.01 11.14
N GLU A 539 12.13 14.22 11.70
CA GLU A 539 10.80 14.00 11.14
C GLU A 539 9.73 13.98 12.23
N MET A 540 8.69 14.80 12.05
CA MET A 540 7.44 14.72 12.80
C MET A 540 6.41 14.00 11.96
N PRO A 541 6.05 12.75 12.29
CA PRO A 541 4.90 12.09 11.67
C PRO A 541 3.63 12.81 12.09
N VAL A 542 2.75 13.14 11.15
CA VAL A 542 1.58 13.98 11.43
C VAL A 542 0.31 13.17 11.41
N TYR A 543 0.02 12.49 10.28
CA TYR A 543 -1.22 11.74 10.11
C TYR A 543 -1.09 10.59 9.13
N GLN A 544 -1.90 9.58 9.32
CA GLN A 544 -2.23 8.57 8.32
C GLN A 544 -3.72 8.66 8.02
N ARG A 545 -4.08 8.85 6.75
CA ARG A 545 -5.48 8.97 6.31
C ARG A 545 -6.07 7.62 5.97
N LYS A 546 -7.39 7.58 5.84
CA LYS A 546 -8.12 6.43 5.31
C LYS A 546 -8.49 6.63 3.84
N ASN A 547 -8.56 5.53 3.11
CA ASN A 547 -9.21 5.44 1.82
C ASN A 547 -10.66 5.03 2.02
N MET A 548 -11.56 5.46 1.14
CA MET A 548 -12.96 5.06 1.16
C MET A 548 -13.29 4.26 -0.09
N TYR A 549 -13.93 3.12 0.10
CA TYR A 549 -14.57 2.35 -0.98
C TYR A 549 -16.07 2.37 -0.78
N VAL A 550 -16.81 2.74 -1.82
CA VAL A 550 -18.26 2.83 -1.80
C VAL A 550 -18.85 1.78 -2.72
N PHE A 551 -19.88 1.08 -2.23
CA PHE A 551 -20.49 -0.06 -2.90
C PHE A 551 -21.98 0.14 -3.10
N ASN A 552 -22.47 -0.21 -4.29
CA ASN A 552 -23.90 -0.37 -4.52
C ASN A 552 -24.34 -1.74 -4.00
N GLN A 553 -24.79 -1.81 -2.77
CA GLN A 553 -25.20 -3.03 -2.10
C GLN A 553 -26.47 -3.69 -2.69
N GLU A 554 -27.17 -3.04 -3.63
CA GLU A 554 -28.25 -3.68 -4.37
C GLU A 554 -27.74 -4.60 -5.48
N ILE A 555 -26.48 -4.39 -5.90
CA ILE A 555 -25.80 -5.15 -6.97
C ILE A 555 -24.70 -6.02 -6.38
N VAL A 556 -23.84 -5.45 -5.54
CA VAL A 556 -22.74 -6.17 -4.88
C VAL A 556 -23.27 -6.96 -3.69
N ASP A 557 -22.92 -8.24 -3.62
CA ASP A 557 -23.16 -9.08 -2.44
C ASP A 557 -22.08 -8.74 -1.40
N MET A 558 -22.44 -7.89 -0.44
CA MET A 558 -21.51 -7.41 0.60
C MET A 558 -20.93 -8.54 1.47
N GLU A 559 -21.63 -9.68 1.61
CA GLU A 559 -21.14 -10.85 2.33
C GLU A 559 -20.02 -11.58 1.57
N SER A 560 -19.80 -11.26 0.30
CA SER A 560 -18.71 -11.80 -0.51
C SER A 560 -17.42 -10.98 -0.45
N LEU A 561 -17.45 -9.82 0.19
CA LEU A 561 -16.26 -9.00 0.39
C LEU A 561 -15.36 -9.59 1.49
N PRO A 562 -14.05 -9.45 1.40
CA PRO A 562 -13.15 -9.87 2.46
C PRO A 562 -13.45 -9.15 3.78
N GLU A 563 -13.50 -9.88 4.88
CA GLU A 563 -13.54 -9.27 6.22
C GLU A 563 -12.22 -8.58 6.53
N ASN A 564 -12.27 -7.45 7.26
CA ASN A 564 -11.09 -6.72 7.71
C ASN A 564 -10.12 -6.36 6.56
N MET A 565 -10.64 -5.70 5.55
CA MET A 565 -9.83 -5.21 4.43
C MET A 565 -8.68 -4.33 4.90
N THR A 566 -7.54 -4.45 4.23
CA THR A 566 -6.34 -3.64 4.44
C THR A 566 -5.86 -3.08 3.10
N PRO A 567 -4.91 -2.15 3.07
CA PRO A 567 -4.35 -1.68 1.79
C PRO A 567 -3.67 -2.77 0.96
N TYR A 568 -3.26 -3.88 1.60
CA TYR A 568 -2.68 -5.05 0.93
C TYR A 568 -3.73 -6.12 0.58
N TYR A 569 -4.94 -6.00 1.13
CA TYR A 569 -6.00 -7.00 1.02
C TYR A 569 -7.36 -6.30 0.85
N THR A 570 -7.58 -5.74 -0.35
CA THR A 570 -8.77 -4.95 -0.70
C THR A 570 -9.95 -5.85 -1.11
N TYR A 571 -11.04 -5.24 -1.55
CA TYR A 571 -12.28 -5.92 -1.94
C TYR A 571 -12.11 -6.95 -3.09
N PHE A 572 -11.03 -6.89 -3.87
CA PHE A 572 -10.70 -7.89 -4.89
C PHE A 572 -9.60 -8.87 -4.49
N ALA A 573 -9.17 -8.89 -3.24
CA ALA A 573 -8.15 -9.83 -2.79
C ALA A 573 -8.58 -11.30 -2.87
N GLU A 574 -9.89 -11.54 -2.75
CA GLU A 574 -10.56 -12.85 -2.92
C GLU A 574 -11.53 -12.79 -4.12
N VAL A 575 -11.05 -12.26 -5.24
CA VAL A 575 -11.89 -11.97 -6.41
C VAL A 575 -12.60 -13.18 -6.99
N GLU A 576 -12.10 -14.40 -6.74
CA GLU A 576 -12.73 -15.66 -7.12
C GLU A 576 -14.07 -15.89 -6.38
N THR A 577 -14.21 -15.38 -5.16
CA THR A 577 -15.43 -15.50 -4.34
C THR A 577 -16.32 -14.27 -4.40
N PHE A 578 -15.85 -13.16 -4.98
CA PHE A 578 -16.62 -11.94 -5.14
C PHE A 578 -17.88 -12.17 -5.97
N ARG A 579 -19.04 -11.81 -5.42
CA ARG A 579 -20.35 -12.11 -6.02
C ARG A 579 -21.22 -10.87 -6.20
N LEU A 580 -22.14 -10.98 -7.14
CA LEU A 580 -23.26 -10.06 -7.34
C LEU A 580 -24.56 -10.72 -6.90
N LYS A 581 -25.55 -9.90 -6.47
CA LYS A 581 -26.88 -10.36 -6.04
C LYS A 581 -27.76 -10.86 -7.18
#